data_43e725a620801a82d8ace38bc5b908f9
#
_entry.id   43e725a620801a82d8ace38bc5b908f9
#
_cell.length_a   1.000
_cell.length_b   1.000
_cell.length_c   1.000
_cell.angle_alpha   90.00
_cell.angle_beta   90.00
_cell.angle_gamma   90.00
#
_symmetry.space_group_name_H-M   'P 1'
#
loop_
_entity.id
_entity.type
_entity.pdbx_description
1 polymer ?
#
loop_
_entity_poly.entity_id
_entity_poly.type
_entity_poly.pdbx_seq_one_letter_code
_entity_poly.pdbx_strand_id
1 'polypeptide(L)'
;MWTYENPVRIRFGAGSLSGIGDLVRDRAYCLVTYDEPIFHDIAQRIAEAAGPAALTIRNVIPNPDFHMLADACALFAATQPAPEVIVALGGGSVMDAAKVVAAGGNGFDAVKRYLENGENADALTSTPIVAVPTTAGTGSEVTSWATVWDTDAGRKHSLSRPSLYPSDALIDPELMIGMPRALTISTALDALSHALESIWNKNGNPVSTHHAVYAASEILAVLPALADDLGNRDLRVQIAQAATLAGLAFSNTRTALAHSISYPITLRHGTPHGIACSFSLPMVMRSAIGTSDACDAGLRRIFGEDLSAGANRLEEFLVNLGVSVNKADYGIDDGEWRELIESAMTGERGRNFIGSEARVNKSLGAGKR
;
A
#
# COMPACT_ATOMS: atom_id res chain seq x y z
N MET A 1 10.99 2.22 -24.89
CA MET A 1 11.55 1.04 -24.19
C MET A 1 11.00 1.04 -22.77
N TRP A 2 10.63 -0.10 -22.21
CA TRP A 2 10.14 -0.22 -20.82
C TRP A 2 10.80 -1.44 -20.16
N THR A 3 10.84 -1.43 -18.83
CA THR A 3 11.28 -2.55 -18.00
C THR A 3 10.21 -2.85 -16.97
N TYR A 4 10.11 -4.10 -16.55
CA TYR A 4 9.31 -4.54 -15.43
C TYR A 4 10.11 -5.55 -14.62
N GLU A 5 10.20 -5.34 -13.31
CA GLU A 5 10.93 -6.23 -12.42
C GLU A 5 10.19 -6.32 -11.07
N ASN A 6 10.06 -7.54 -10.55
CA ASN A 6 9.68 -7.78 -9.16
C ASN A 6 10.34 -9.07 -8.68
N PRO A 7 11.30 -9.00 -7.74
CA PRO A 7 12.08 -10.17 -7.30
C PRO A 7 11.37 -11.01 -6.24
N VAL A 8 10.19 -10.60 -5.77
CA VAL A 8 9.50 -11.26 -4.65
C VAL A 8 8.91 -12.61 -5.09
N ARG A 9 9.23 -13.67 -4.35
CA ARG A 9 8.56 -14.96 -4.51
C ARG A 9 7.22 -14.94 -3.79
N ILE A 10 6.13 -15.10 -4.52
CA ILE A 10 4.77 -15.06 -3.99
C ILE A 10 4.26 -16.49 -3.77
N ARG A 11 3.84 -16.79 -2.54
CA ARG A 11 3.06 -17.98 -2.19
C ARG A 11 1.67 -17.51 -1.76
N PHE A 12 0.66 -17.90 -2.52
CA PHE A 12 -0.71 -17.44 -2.32
C PHE A 12 -1.66 -18.62 -2.16
N GLY A 13 -2.52 -18.57 -1.15
CA GLY A 13 -3.61 -19.54 -0.95
C GLY A 13 -4.05 -19.68 0.50
N ALA A 14 -5.29 -20.11 0.67
CA ALA A 14 -5.85 -20.40 2.01
C ALA A 14 -5.02 -21.48 2.72
N GLY A 15 -4.68 -21.25 3.99
CA GLY A 15 -3.86 -22.15 4.80
C GLY A 15 -2.37 -22.11 4.49
N SER A 16 -1.92 -21.24 3.59
CA SER A 16 -0.50 -21.16 3.19
C SER A 16 0.45 -20.78 4.33
N LEU A 17 -0.07 -20.17 5.42
CA LEU A 17 0.72 -19.87 6.62
C LEU A 17 1.45 -21.09 7.19
N SER A 18 0.90 -22.28 7.04
CA SER A 18 1.53 -23.54 7.49
C SER A 18 2.90 -23.80 6.85
N GLY A 19 3.17 -23.20 5.67
CA GLY A 19 4.45 -23.30 4.99
C GLY A 19 5.51 -22.28 5.44
N ILE A 20 5.27 -21.53 6.51
CA ILE A 20 6.23 -20.48 6.99
C ILE A 20 7.57 -21.08 7.43
N GLY A 21 7.57 -22.31 8.02
CA GLY A 21 8.77 -23.00 8.43
C GLY A 21 9.74 -23.23 7.29
N ASP A 22 9.27 -23.56 6.08
CA ASP A 22 10.10 -23.71 4.88
C ASP A 22 10.77 -22.41 4.46
N LEU A 23 10.19 -21.27 4.79
CA LEU A 23 10.72 -19.94 4.48
C LEU A 23 11.73 -19.48 5.51
N VAL A 24 11.51 -19.77 6.78
CA VAL A 24 12.44 -19.47 7.89
C VAL A 24 13.65 -20.41 7.88
N ARG A 25 13.47 -21.72 7.65
CA ARG A 25 14.56 -22.72 7.46
C ARG A 25 15.58 -22.76 8.60
N ASP A 26 15.14 -23.00 9.80
CA ASP A 26 16.00 -23.09 11.00
C ASP A 26 16.86 -21.84 11.30
N ARG A 27 16.64 -20.73 10.59
CA ARG A 27 17.33 -19.46 10.88
C ARG A 27 16.74 -18.79 12.09
N ALA A 28 17.59 -18.10 12.88
CA ALA A 28 17.08 -17.19 13.87
C ALA A 28 16.25 -16.09 13.20
N TYR A 29 15.02 -15.87 13.65
CA TYR A 29 14.17 -14.85 13.05
C TYR A 29 13.65 -13.82 14.04
N CYS A 30 13.42 -12.61 13.54
CA CYS A 30 12.69 -11.56 14.22
C CYS A 30 11.25 -11.53 13.71
N LEU A 31 10.27 -11.63 14.61
CA LEU A 31 8.86 -11.40 14.29
C LEU A 31 8.51 -9.93 14.55
N VAL A 32 8.03 -9.23 13.52
CA VAL A 32 7.50 -7.86 13.62
C VAL A 32 5.99 -7.91 13.45
N THR A 33 5.23 -7.41 14.43
CA THR A 33 3.75 -7.53 14.44
C THR A 33 3.12 -6.49 15.37
N TYR A 34 1.80 -6.55 15.53
CA TYR A 34 1.03 -5.77 16.51
C TYR A 34 0.87 -6.51 17.83
N ASP A 35 0.58 -5.75 18.89
CA ASP A 35 0.29 -6.30 20.23
C ASP A 35 -1.22 -6.45 20.46
N GLU A 36 -1.88 -7.21 19.60
CA GLU A 36 -3.31 -7.49 19.68
C GLU A 36 -3.55 -8.99 19.74
N PRO A 37 -4.61 -9.48 20.43
CA PRO A 37 -4.85 -10.91 20.64
C PRO A 37 -4.83 -11.75 19.36
N ILE A 38 -5.44 -11.27 18.29
CA ILE A 38 -5.47 -11.99 17.01
C ILE A 38 -4.07 -12.23 16.44
N PHE A 39 -3.15 -11.29 16.63
CA PHE A 39 -1.76 -11.42 16.17
C PHE A 39 -0.96 -12.36 17.08
N HIS A 40 -1.29 -12.44 18.38
CA HIS A 40 -0.70 -13.44 19.28
C HIS A 40 -1.02 -14.86 18.84
N ASP A 41 -2.27 -15.15 18.46
CA ASP A 41 -2.69 -16.46 17.98
C ASP A 41 -1.98 -16.84 16.67
N ILE A 42 -1.84 -15.89 15.73
CA ILE A 42 -1.13 -16.15 14.48
C ILE A 42 0.36 -16.32 14.73
N ALA A 43 0.95 -15.51 15.62
CA ALA A 43 2.36 -15.63 16.03
C ALA A 43 2.65 -17.00 16.67
N GLN A 44 1.73 -17.53 17.45
CA GLN A 44 1.85 -18.88 18.01
C GLN A 44 1.86 -19.95 16.90
N ARG A 45 0.97 -19.86 15.91
CA ARG A 45 0.97 -20.75 14.73
C ARG A 45 2.28 -20.67 13.94
N ILE A 46 2.87 -19.46 13.81
CA ILE A 46 4.19 -19.30 13.21
C ILE A 46 5.25 -20.00 14.04
N ALA A 47 5.24 -19.83 15.37
CA ALA A 47 6.20 -20.49 16.26
C ALA A 47 6.07 -22.03 16.27
N GLU A 48 4.88 -22.57 16.11
CA GLU A 48 4.63 -24.00 15.97
C GLU A 48 5.24 -24.57 14.66
N ALA A 49 5.22 -23.78 13.58
CA ALA A 49 5.72 -24.21 12.27
C ALA A 49 7.23 -23.90 12.04
N ALA A 50 7.77 -22.83 12.64
CA ALA A 50 9.11 -22.32 12.40
C ALA A 50 10.02 -22.32 13.64
N GLY A 51 9.54 -22.79 14.78
CA GLY A 51 10.21 -22.64 16.07
C GLY A 51 10.00 -21.24 16.70
N PRO A 52 10.49 -21.02 17.93
CA PRO A 52 10.33 -19.74 18.61
C PRO A 52 11.16 -18.63 17.94
N ALA A 53 10.60 -17.42 17.87
CA ALA A 53 11.34 -16.24 17.40
C ALA A 53 12.49 -15.88 18.35
N ALA A 54 13.64 -15.50 17.80
CA ALA A 54 14.76 -14.95 18.58
C ALA A 54 14.42 -13.57 19.15
N LEU A 55 13.61 -12.80 18.45
CA LEU A 55 13.07 -11.51 18.86
C LEU A 55 11.61 -11.38 18.38
N THR A 56 10.76 -10.78 19.20
CA THR A 56 9.43 -10.33 18.76
C THR A 56 9.27 -8.84 19.06
N ILE A 57 9.05 -8.04 18.02
CA ILE A 57 8.72 -6.61 18.08
C ILE A 57 7.21 -6.51 17.91
N ARG A 58 6.47 -6.17 18.99
CA ARG A 58 5.00 -6.10 19.00
C ARG A 58 4.44 -4.69 19.05
N ASN A 59 5.26 -3.71 19.35
CA ASN A 59 4.85 -2.33 19.56
C ASN A 59 4.71 -1.50 18.28
N VAL A 60 4.47 -2.16 17.15
CA VAL A 60 4.22 -1.44 15.90
C VAL A 60 2.93 -0.64 16.03
N ILE A 61 2.99 0.63 15.67
CA ILE A 61 1.84 1.54 15.65
C ILE A 61 1.40 1.83 14.21
N PRO A 62 0.14 2.20 13.98
CA PRO A 62 -0.26 2.79 12.70
C PRO A 62 0.63 3.99 12.36
N ASN A 63 1.14 4.04 11.13
CA ASN A 63 2.08 5.07 10.69
C ASN A 63 3.39 5.09 11.52
N PRO A 64 4.26 4.08 11.39
CA PRO A 64 5.46 3.93 12.21
C PRO A 64 6.32 5.19 12.19
N ASP A 65 6.68 5.68 13.37
CA ASP A 65 7.45 6.90 13.53
C ASP A 65 8.91 6.65 13.91
N PHE A 66 9.71 7.72 13.89
CA PHE A 66 11.13 7.66 14.20
C PHE A 66 11.42 7.09 15.60
N HIS A 67 10.59 7.39 16.59
CA HIS A 67 10.81 6.94 17.98
C HIS A 67 10.62 5.44 18.09
N MET A 68 9.46 4.93 17.64
CA MET A 68 9.18 3.50 17.66
C MET A 68 10.20 2.71 16.81
N LEU A 69 10.58 3.24 15.65
CA LEU A 69 11.54 2.58 14.76
C LEU A 69 12.97 2.57 15.32
N ALA A 70 13.38 3.62 16.05
CA ALA A 70 14.67 3.65 16.72
C ALA A 70 14.77 2.57 17.79
N ASP A 71 13.73 2.41 18.63
CA ASP A 71 13.66 1.36 19.64
C ASP A 71 13.67 -0.03 18.99
N ALA A 72 12.91 -0.23 17.92
CA ALA A 72 12.85 -1.49 17.20
C ALA A 72 14.21 -1.88 16.59
N CYS A 73 14.92 -0.94 15.96
CA CYS A 73 16.27 -1.17 15.43
C CYS A 73 17.29 -1.45 16.54
N ALA A 74 17.20 -0.76 17.70
CA ALA A 74 18.08 -1.01 18.82
C ALA A 74 17.89 -2.42 19.40
N LEU A 75 16.65 -2.86 19.58
CA LEU A 75 16.32 -4.22 20.01
C LEU A 75 16.83 -5.27 19.01
N PHE A 76 16.64 -5.04 17.73
CA PHE A 76 17.11 -5.95 16.68
C PHE A 76 18.63 -6.09 16.70
N ALA A 77 19.36 -4.97 16.76
CA ALA A 77 20.81 -4.96 16.77
C ALA A 77 21.41 -5.63 18.04
N ALA A 78 20.72 -5.58 19.18
CA ALA A 78 21.18 -6.16 20.46
C ALA A 78 20.86 -7.66 20.62
N THR A 79 20.00 -8.23 19.74
CA THR A 79 19.50 -9.61 19.88
C THR A 79 20.56 -10.64 19.56
N GLN A 80 20.66 -11.69 20.41
CA GLN A 80 21.53 -12.84 20.21
C GLN A 80 20.72 -14.15 20.37
N PRO A 81 20.83 -15.10 19.44
CA PRO A 81 21.56 -14.99 18.16
C PRO A 81 20.97 -13.89 17.27
N ALA A 82 21.82 -13.26 16.47
CA ALA A 82 21.39 -12.21 15.55
C ALA A 82 20.35 -12.76 14.55
N PRO A 83 19.18 -12.10 14.39
CA PRO A 83 18.19 -12.57 13.42
C PRO A 83 18.69 -12.50 11.99
N GLU A 84 18.57 -13.62 11.27
CA GLU A 84 18.99 -13.76 9.88
C GLU A 84 17.82 -13.52 8.88
N VAL A 85 16.60 -13.47 9.39
CA VAL A 85 15.40 -13.18 8.62
C VAL A 85 14.37 -12.45 9.48
N ILE A 86 13.57 -11.59 8.87
CA ILE A 86 12.45 -10.90 9.52
C ILE A 86 11.16 -11.50 8.98
N VAL A 87 10.27 -11.93 9.86
CA VAL A 87 8.89 -12.28 9.53
C VAL A 87 8.02 -11.07 9.87
N ALA A 88 7.43 -10.43 8.86
CA ALA A 88 6.56 -9.28 9.00
C ALA A 88 5.09 -9.74 8.96
N LEU A 89 4.45 -9.86 10.12
CA LEU A 89 3.06 -10.32 10.25
C LEU A 89 2.14 -9.13 10.53
N GLY A 90 1.39 -8.66 9.53
CA GLY A 90 0.47 -7.54 9.72
C GLY A 90 0.09 -6.81 8.44
N GLY A 91 -0.43 -5.60 8.59
CA GLY A 91 -0.73 -4.70 7.48
C GLY A 91 0.48 -3.86 7.03
N GLY A 92 0.21 -2.82 6.23
CA GLY A 92 1.25 -1.95 5.67
C GLY A 92 2.23 -1.36 6.69
N SER A 93 1.73 -0.91 7.85
CA SER A 93 2.60 -0.35 8.91
C SER A 93 3.61 -1.36 9.44
N VAL A 94 3.21 -2.63 9.59
CA VAL A 94 4.13 -3.70 10.00
C VAL A 94 5.16 -3.99 8.92
N MET A 95 4.73 -4.03 7.64
CA MET A 95 5.64 -4.23 6.52
C MET A 95 6.65 -3.09 6.42
N ASP A 96 6.21 -1.86 6.61
CA ASP A 96 7.06 -0.67 6.59
C ASP A 96 8.05 -0.68 7.76
N ALA A 97 7.60 -0.99 8.98
CA ALA A 97 8.47 -1.15 10.14
C ALA A 97 9.52 -2.25 9.92
N ALA A 98 9.12 -3.40 9.40
CA ALA A 98 10.03 -4.51 9.09
C ALA A 98 11.11 -4.13 8.07
N LYS A 99 10.77 -3.36 7.03
CA LYS A 99 11.74 -2.82 6.06
C LYS A 99 12.72 -1.85 6.69
N VAL A 100 12.25 -1.00 7.62
CA VAL A 100 13.14 -0.10 8.36
C VAL A 100 14.07 -0.88 9.28
N VAL A 101 13.57 -1.88 10.01
CA VAL A 101 14.40 -2.76 10.85
C VAL A 101 15.43 -3.53 10.00
N ALA A 102 15.02 -4.02 8.81
CA ALA A 102 15.93 -4.68 7.88
C ALA A 102 17.06 -3.75 7.38
N ALA A 103 16.76 -2.46 7.16
CA ALA A 103 17.74 -1.45 6.78
C ALA A 103 18.58 -0.96 7.97
N GLY A 104 18.01 -0.96 9.16
CA GLY A 104 18.60 -0.46 10.42
C GLY A 104 19.26 -1.54 11.28
N GLY A 105 19.75 -2.64 10.69
CA GLY A 105 20.38 -3.73 11.46
C GLY A 105 21.58 -3.33 12.31
N ASN A 106 22.22 -2.20 11.99
CA ASN A 106 23.29 -1.58 12.78
C ASN A 106 22.81 -0.39 13.63
N GLY A 107 21.50 -0.18 13.75
CA GLY A 107 20.88 0.94 14.47
C GLY A 107 20.17 1.93 13.54
N PHE A 108 19.26 2.71 14.12
CA PHE A 108 18.37 3.62 13.36
C PHE A 108 19.07 4.87 12.81
N ASP A 109 20.18 5.32 13.41
CA ASP A 109 20.85 6.57 13.02
C ASP A 109 21.25 6.61 11.54
N ALA A 110 21.69 5.48 10.97
CA ALA A 110 22.02 5.39 9.55
C ALA A 110 20.77 5.56 8.67
N VAL A 111 19.64 4.95 9.08
CA VAL A 111 18.35 5.10 8.39
C VAL A 111 17.87 6.54 8.47
N LYS A 112 17.92 7.16 9.63
CA LYS A 112 17.52 8.55 9.84
C LYS A 112 18.28 9.50 8.92
N ARG A 113 19.62 9.44 8.91
CA ARG A 113 20.44 10.28 8.02
C ARG A 113 20.14 10.05 6.54
N TYR A 114 19.91 8.80 6.16
CA TYR A 114 19.50 8.49 4.79
C TYR A 114 18.14 9.12 4.44
N LEU A 115 17.16 9.06 5.34
CA LEU A 115 15.82 9.65 5.12
C LEU A 115 15.84 11.18 5.07
N GLU A 116 16.66 11.81 5.91
CA GLU A 116 16.76 13.27 6.00
C GLU A 116 17.57 13.88 4.85
N ASN A 117 18.71 13.27 4.49
CA ASN A 117 19.72 13.88 3.64
C ASN A 117 20.18 13.02 2.46
N GLY A 118 19.74 11.77 2.34
CA GLY A 118 20.23 10.81 1.34
C GLY A 118 21.62 10.24 1.66
N GLU A 119 22.16 10.50 2.85
CA GLU A 119 23.50 10.09 3.28
C GLU A 119 23.51 8.67 3.86
N ASN A 120 24.71 8.08 3.96
CA ASN A 120 24.94 6.76 4.57
C ASN A 120 24.19 5.58 3.91
N ALA A 121 23.92 5.65 2.64
CA ALA A 121 23.28 4.54 1.91
C ALA A 121 24.04 3.20 2.07
N ASP A 122 25.38 3.26 2.16
CA ASP A 122 26.25 2.08 2.31
C ASP A 122 26.26 1.49 3.72
N ALA A 123 25.80 2.25 4.72
CA ALA A 123 25.69 1.79 6.11
C ALA A 123 24.38 1.04 6.38
N LEU A 124 23.41 1.11 5.45
CA LEU A 124 22.14 0.41 5.57
C LEU A 124 22.30 -1.08 5.30
N THR A 125 21.70 -1.88 6.14
CA THR A 125 21.64 -3.35 5.98
C THR A 125 20.46 -3.77 5.09
N SER A 126 20.30 -5.08 4.87
CA SER A 126 19.19 -5.63 4.09
C SER A 126 18.89 -7.06 4.55
N THR A 127 18.49 -7.22 5.81
CA THR A 127 18.06 -8.52 6.33
C THR A 127 16.86 -9.02 5.50
N PRO A 128 16.86 -10.27 4.99
CA PRO A 128 15.75 -10.81 4.23
C PRO A 128 14.42 -10.73 4.98
N ILE A 129 13.33 -10.41 4.27
CA ILE A 129 11.98 -10.27 4.83
C ILE A 129 11.08 -11.35 4.23
N VAL A 130 10.37 -12.07 5.08
CA VAL A 130 9.19 -12.87 4.72
C VAL A 130 7.97 -12.06 5.12
N ALA A 131 7.24 -11.56 4.15
CA ALA A 131 6.05 -10.75 4.36
C ALA A 131 4.81 -11.65 4.49
N VAL A 132 4.05 -11.48 5.57
CA VAL A 132 2.78 -12.19 5.86
C VAL A 132 1.67 -11.15 6.04
N PRO A 133 1.06 -10.66 4.94
CA PRO A 133 0.05 -9.61 5.02
C PRO A 133 -1.24 -10.13 5.64
N THR A 134 -1.84 -9.31 6.50
CA THR A 134 -3.16 -9.56 7.10
C THR A 134 -4.22 -8.57 6.60
N THR A 135 -3.86 -7.73 5.64
CA THR A 135 -4.76 -6.79 4.95
C THR A 135 -4.58 -6.92 3.44
N ALA A 136 -5.64 -6.67 2.69
CA ALA A 136 -5.63 -6.67 1.23
C ALA A 136 -5.70 -5.21 0.72
N GLY A 137 -4.55 -4.56 0.53
CA GLY A 137 -4.56 -3.13 0.17
C GLY A 137 -3.22 -2.56 -0.25
N THR A 138 -2.32 -2.38 0.69
CA THR A 138 -1.12 -1.56 0.52
C THR A 138 -0.09 -2.09 -0.48
N GLY A 139 -0.11 -3.39 -0.79
CA GLY A 139 0.89 -4.02 -1.67
C GLY A 139 2.33 -3.92 -1.14
N SER A 140 2.51 -3.62 0.16
CA SER A 140 3.85 -3.45 0.75
C SER A 140 4.64 -4.76 0.74
N GLU A 141 3.96 -5.90 0.70
CA GLU A 141 4.56 -7.24 0.57
C GLU A 141 5.27 -7.48 -0.77
N VAL A 142 4.98 -6.67 -1.79
CA VAL A 142 5.60 -6.77 -3.12
C VAL A 142 6.28 -5.47 -3.57
N THR A 143 6.64 -4.61 -2.63
CA THR A 143 7.32 -3.33 -2.91
C THR A 143 8.60 -3.16 -2.09
N SER A 144 9.49 -2.28 -2.53
CA SER A 144 10.81 -2.05 -1.94
C SER A 144 10.91 -0.77 -1.11
N TRP A 145 9.78 -0.17 -0.75
CA TRP A 145 9.76 1.07 0.04
C TRP A 145 8.91 0.94 1.29
N ALA A 146 9.21 1.80 2.25
CA ALA A 146 8.48 1.96 3.49
C ALA A 146 8.14 3.43 3.71
N THR A 147 6.97 3.70 4.25
CA THR A 147 6.58 5.01 4.76
C THR A 147 7.05 5.14 6.20
N VAL A 148 7.74 6.22 6.50
CA VAL A 148 8.28 6.52 7.83
C VAL A 148 7.86 7.93 8.23
N TRP A 149 7.39 8.08 9.45
CA TRP A 149 6.90 9.35 9.95
C TRP A 149 7.90 10.00 10.91
N ASP A 150 8.16 11.27 10.68
CA ASP A 150 8.82 12.15 11.65
C ASP A 150 7.74 13.01 12.29
N THR A 151 7.23 12.54 13.42
CA THR A 151 6.14 13.20 14.14
C THR A 151 6.58 14.52 14.77
N ASP A 152 7.87 14.65 15.13
CA ASP A 152 8.42 15.87 15.71
C ASP A 152 8.50 16.99 14.67
N ALA A 153 8.91 16.66 13.44
CA ALA A 153 8.98 17.62 12.34
C ALA A 153 7.67 17.70 11.50
N GLY A 154 6.67 16.85 11.80
CA GLY A 154 5.42 16.78 11.03
C GLY A 154 5.64 16.37 9.58
N ARG A 155 6.61 15.49 9.30
CA ARG A 155 7.05 15.10 7.96
C ARG A 155 6.86 13.60 7.71
N LYS A 156 6.63 13.30 6.45
CA LYS A 156 6.62 11.94 5.92
C LYS A 156 7.87 11.70 5.08
N HIS A 157 8.59 10.63 5.38
CA HIS A 157 9.72 10.15 4.60
C HIS A 157 9.36 8.85 3.86
N SER A 158 10.12 8.53 2.81
CA SER A 158 10.01 7.27 2.09
C SER A 158 11.40 6.61 2.03
N LEU A 159 11.56 5.52 2.77
CA LEU A 159 12.72 4.64 2.62
C LEU A 159 12.51 3.80 1.37
N SER A 160 13.33 3.96 0.34
CA SER A 160 13.15 3.26 -0.94
C SER A 160 14.49 2.70 -1.43
N ARG A 161 14.62 1.36 -1.42
CA ARG A 161 15.82 0.65 -1.88
C ARG A 161 15.44 -0.70 -2.48
N PRO A 162 16.02 -1.12 -3.62
CA PRO A 162 15.76 -2.44 -4.21
C PRO A 162 16.05 -3.61 -3.25
N SER A 163 17.04 -3.46 -2.35
CA SER A 163 17.38 -4.48 -1.36
C SER A 163 16.32 -4.70 -0.28
N LEU A 164 15.28 -3.86 -0.21
CA LEU A 164 14.18 -3.97 0.76
C LEU A 164 12.92 -4.62 0.18
N TYR A 165 12.95 -5.10 -1.06
CA TYR A 165 11.92 -6.02 -1.49
C TYR A 165 11.91 -7.23 -0.55
N PRO A 166 10.74 -7.68 -0.05
CA PRO A 166 10.66 -8.97 0.64
C PRO A 166 11.23 -10.08 -0.25
N SER A 167 11.94 -11.03 0.34
CA SER A 167 12.38 -12.23 -0.38
C SER A 167 11.21 -13.13 -0.74
N ASP A 168 10.20 -13.15 0.15
CA ASP A 168 9.00 -13.96 0.00
C ASP A 168 7.79 -13.19 0.52
N ALA A 169 6.66 -13.31 -0.19
CA ALA A 169 5.34 -12.88 0.26
C ALA A 169 4.47 -14.12 0.44
N LEU A 170 4.09 -14.41 1.68
CA LEU A 170 3.22 -15.52 2.04
C LEU A 170 1.82 -14.98 2.30
N ILE A 171 0.96 -15.05 1.31
CA ILE A 171 -0.36 -14.44 1.30
C ILE A 171 -1.42 -15.49 1.58
N ASP A 172 -1.88 -15.51 2.82
CA ASP A 172 -2.95 -16.39 3.28
C ASP A 172 -4.23 -15.58 3.48
N PRO A 173 -5.23 -15.68 2.58
CA PRO A 173 -6.46 -14.92 2.70
C PRO A 173 -7.27 -15.23 3.96
N GLU A 174 -7.03 -16.37 4.62
CA GLU A 174 -7.71 -16.71 5.89
C GLU A 174 -7.30 -15.77 7.02
N LEU A 175 -6.11 -15.19 6.97
CA LEU A 175 -5.64 -14.17 7.93
C LEU A 175 -6.39 -12.84 7.83
N MET A 176 -7.14 -12.64 6.75
CA MET A 176 -7.89 -11.41 6.46
C MET A 176 -9.40 -11.52 6.79
N ILE A 177 -9.89 -12.71 7.17
CA ILE A 177 -11.33 -12.93 7.41
C ILE A 177 -11.86 -12.07 8.56
N GLY A 178 -11.06 -11.85 9.61
CA GLY A 178 -11.45 -11.05 10.77
C GLY A 178 -11.42 -9.54 10.58
N MET A 179 -11.07 -9.04 9.38
CA MET A 179 -10.99 -7.59 9.13
C MET A 179 -12.36 -6.91 9.25
N PRO A 180 -12.49 -5.83 10.06
CA PRO A 180 -13.69 -5.03 10.14
C PRO A 180 -14.10 -4.42 8.78
N ARG A 181 -15.40 -4.16 8.58
CA ARG A 181 -15.94 -3.60 7.32
C ARG A 181 -15.22 -2.32 6.89
N ALA A 182 -15.03 -1.37 7.79
CA ALA A 182 -14.38 -0.10 7.48
C ALA A 182 -12.92 -0.31 7.00
N LEU A 183 -12.16 -1.20 7.64
CA LEU A 183 -10.80 -1.53 7.22
C LEU A 183 -10.80 -2.29 5.90
N THR A 184 -11.71 -3.26 5.70
CA THR A 184 -11.86 -3.99 4.44
C THR A 184 -12.09 -3.04 3.26
N ILE A 185 -13.04 -2.09 3.40
CA ILE A 185 -13.34 -1.11 2.37
C ILE A 185 -12.14 -0.19 2.14
N SER A 186 -11.58 0.39 3.19
CA SER A 186 -10.47 1.33 3.06
C SER A 186 -9.25 0.70 2.39
N THR A 187 -8.87 -0.52 2.78
CA THR A 187 -7.68 -1.18 2.19
C THR A 187 -7.93 -1.63 0.74
N ALA A 188 -9.12 -2.15 0.43
CA ALA A 188 -9.44 -2.51 -0.95
C ALA A 188 -9.54 -1.28 -1.88
N LEU A 189 -10.01 -0.14 -1.37
CA LEU A 189 -10.00 1.12 -2.12
C LEU A 189 -8.59 1.71 -2.29
N ASP A 190 -7.69 1.46 -1.35
CA ASP A 190 -6.26 1.76 -1.53
C ASP A 190 -5.68 0.93 -2.69
N ALA A 191 -5.95 -0.39 -2.73
CA ALA A 191 -5.56 -1.25 -3.84
C ALA A 191 -6.18 -0.81 -5.19
N LEU A 192 -7.46 -0.38 -5.19
CA LEU A 192 -8.10 0.18 -6.38
C LEU A 192 -7.37 1.44 -6.85
N SER A 193 -6.98 2.30 -5.91
CA SER A 193 -6.22 3.52 -6.21
C SER A 193 -4.85 3.19 -6.81
N HIS A 194 -4.12 2.21 -6.25
CA HIS A 194 -2.87 1.72 -6.81
C HIS A 194 -3.03 1.20 -8.25
N ALA A 195 -4.07 0.40 -8.50
CA ALA A 195 -4.34 -0.16 -9.81
C ALA A 195 -4.65 0.94 -10.83
N LEU A 196 -5.61 1.82 -10.53
CA LEU A 196 -6.00 2.89 -11.45
C LEU A 196 -4.85 3.89 -11.68
N GLU A 197 -4.09 4.26 -10.63
CA GLU A 197 -2.94 5.13 -10.77
C GLU A 197 -1.80 4.52 -11.60
N SER A 198 -1.70 3.18 -11.66
CA SER A 198 -0.74 2.51 -12.55
C SER A 198 -1.12 2.63 -14.01
N ILE A 199 -2.43 2.77 -14.34
CA ILE A 199 -2.92 2.91 -15.72
C ILE A 199 -2.66 4.32 -16.26
N TRP A 200 -2.95 5.37 -15.46
CA TRP A 200 -2.72 6.77 -15.84
C TRP A 200 -1.38 7.32 -15.33
N ASN A 201 -0.35 6.50 -15.41
CA ASN A 201 1.01 6.80 -14.96
C ASN A 201 1.98 6.90 -16.15
N LYS A 202 2.90 7.87 -16.10
CA LYS A 202 3.95 8.03 -17.12
C LYS A 202 4.88 6.81 -17.21
N ASN A 203 5.04 6.08 -16.10
CA ASN A 203 5.85 4.86 -16.03
C ASN A 203 5.05 3.59 -16.35
N GLY A 204 3.77 3.73 -16.74
CA GLY A 204 2.91 2.61 -17.13
C GLY A 204 3.51 1.82 -18.29
N ASN A 205 3.40 0.51 -18.23
CA ASN A 205 3.87 -0.41 -19.25
C ASN A 205 2.86 -1.56 -19.45
N PRO A 206 2.96 -2.36 -20.50
CA PRO A 206 1.97 -3.40 -20.78
C PRO A 206 1.78 -4.41 -19.64
N VAL A 207 2.83 -4.74 -18.88
CA VAL A 207 2.75 -5.69 -17.76
C VAL A 207 2.01 -5.04 -16.58
N SER A 208 2.45 -3.86 -16.14
CA SER A 208 1.80 -3.13 -15.04
C SER A 208 0.33 -2.81 -15.36
N THR A 209 0.04 -2.42 -16.61
CA THR A 209 -1.34 -2.15 -17.06
C THR A 209 -2.21 -3.41 -17.03
N HIS A 210 -1.66 -4.58 -17.41
CA HIS A 210 -2.42 -5.83 -17.35
C HIS A 210 -2.80 -6.21 -15.93
N HIS A 211 -1.84 -6.15 -15.00
CA HIS A 211 -2.10 -6.38 -13.57
C HIS A 211 -3.11 -5.36 -13.01
N ALA A 212 -2.96 -4.09 -13.36
CA ALA A 212 -3.83 -3.02 -12.89
C ALA A 212 -5.28 -3.18 -13.39
N VAL A 213 -5.47 -3.51 -14.66
CA VAL A 213 -6.80 -3.76 -15.24
C VAL A 213 -7.50 -4.91 -14.55
N TYR A 214 -6.80 -6.05 -14.37
CA TYR A 214 -7.37 -7.18 -13.64
C TYR A 214 -7.75 -6.79 -12.21
N ALA A 215 -6.81 -6.18 -11.47
CA ALA A 215 -7.01 -5.80 -10.07
C ALA A 215 -8.21 -4.84 -9.91
N ALA A 216 -8.28 -3.79 -10.72
CA ALA A 216 -9.38 -2.83 -10.66
C ALA A 216 -10.72 -3.48 -11.00
N SER A 217 -10.78 -4.32 -12.03
CA SER A 217 -12.01 -5.02 -12.43
C SER A 217 -12.53 -5.93 -11.33
N GLU A 218 -11.63 -6.72 -10.70
CA GLU A 218 -12.00 -7.61 -9.59
C GLU A 218 -12.46 -6.84 -8.35
N ILE A 219 -11.75 -5.76 -7.96
CA ILE A 219 -12.15 -4.96 -6.80
C ILE A 219 -13.54 -4.34 -7.01
N LEU A 220 -13.78 -3.76 -8.19
CA LEU A 220 -15.08 -3.17 -8.52
C LEU A 220 -16.22 -4.20 -8.52
N ALA A 221 -15.95 -5.43 -8.95
CA ALA A 221 -16.95 -6.50 -8.97
C ALA A 221 -17.21 -7.12 -7.60
N VAL A 222 -16.17 -7.28 -6.77
CA VAL A 222 -16.21 -8.14 -5.58
C VAL A 222 -16.43 -7.34 -4.29
N LEU A 223 -15.87 -6.13 -4.18
CA LEU A 223 -15.87 -5.39 -2.92
C LEU A 223 -17.27 -5.08 -2.36
N PRO A 224 -18.30 -4.74 -3.15
CA PRO A 224 -19.64 -4.53 -2.60
C PRO A 224 -20.19 -5.77 -1.89
N ALA A 225 -20.10 -6.93 -2.54
CA ALA A 225 -20.58 -8.19 -1.96
C ALA A 225 -19.76 -8.59 -0.73
N LEU A 226 -18.43 -8.38 -0.73
CA LEU A 226 -17.59 -8.62 0.44
C LEU A 226 -17.91 -7.67 1.59
N ALA A 227 -18.25 -6.41 1.32
CA ALA A 227 -18.63 -5.45 2.35
C ALA A 227 -19.92 -5.85 3.08
N ASP A 228 -20.80 -6.61 2.41
CA ASP A 228 -22.04 -7.13 2.98
C ASP A 228 -21.87 -8.52 3.63
N ASP A 229 -20.88 -9.31 3.20
CA ASP A 229 -20.56 -10.64 3.77
C ASP A 229 -19.05 -10.78 4.03
N LEU A 230 -18.59 -10.18 5.13
CA LEU A 230 -17.18 -10.13 5.51
C LEU A 230 -16.55 -11.51 5.79
N GLY A 231 -17.37 -12.51 6.11
CA GLY A 231 -16.95 -13.87 6.38
C GLY A 231 -16.76 -14.75 5.14
N ASN A 232 -17.12 -14.24 3.97
CA ASN A 232 -17.07 -15.00 2.72
C ASN A 232 -15.62 -15.22 2.26
N ARG A 233 -15.19 -16.48 2.36
CA ARG A 233 -13.80 -16.87 2.07
C ARG A 233 -13.44 -16.68 0.61
N ASP A 234 -14.34 -16.99 -0.32
CA ASP A 234 -14.07 -16.90 -1.76
C ASP A 234 -13.89 -15.42 -2.17
N LEU A 235 -14.74 -14.52 -1.64
CA LEU A 235 -14.60 -13.07 -1.89
C LEU A 235 -13.32 -12.52 -1.23
N ARG A 236 -12.92 -13.04 -0.06
CA ARG A 236 -11.62 -12.67 0.56
C ARG A 236 -10.44 -13.09 -0.30
N VAL A 237 -10.47 -14.30 -0.86
CA VAL A 237 -9.43 -14.78 -1.78
C VAL A 237 -9.34 -13.86 -3.01
N GLN A 238 -10.47 -13.51 -3.62
CA GLN A 238 -10.51 -12.65 -4.80
C GLN A 238 -9.95 -11.25 -4.50
N ILE A 239 -10.35 -10.61 -3.39
CA ILE A 239 -9.83 -9.30 -2.99
C ILE A 239 -8.34 -9.37 -2.64
N ALA A 240 -7.87 -10.38 -1.94
CA ALA A 240 -6.45 -10.56 -1.63
C ALA A 240 -5.61 -10.72 -2.90
N GLN A 241 -6.10 -11.51 -3.87
CA GLN A 241 -5.46 -11.67 -5.17
C GLN A 241 -5.42 -10.36 -5.95
N ALA A 242 -6.53 -9.63 -6.00
CA ALA A 242 -6.63 -8.35 -6.69
C ALA A 242 -5.67 -7.32 -6.06
N ALA A 243 -5.62 -7.22 -4.72
CA ALA A 243 -4.70 -6.32 -4.01
C ALA A 243 -3.23 -6.65 -4.28
N THR A 244 -2.87 -7.94 -4.33
CA THR A 244 -1.51 -8.38 -4.69
C THR A 244 -1.14 -7.94 -6.11
N LEU A 245 -2.05 -8.10 -7.07
CA LEU A 245 -1.82 -7.69 -8.45
C LEU A 245 -1.76 -6.17 -8.61
N ALA A 246 -2.57 -5.41 -7.84
CA ALA A 246 -2.43 -3.95 -7.74
C ALA A 246 -1.05 -3.57 -7.20
N GLY A 247 -0.57 -4.29 -6.16
CA GLY A 247 0.78 -4.15 -5.61
C GLY A 247 1.87 -4.36 -6.66
N LEU A 248 1.79 -5.44 -7.44
CA LEU A 248 2.71 -5.72 -8.54
C LEU A 248 2.66 -4.64 -9.63
N ALA A 249 1.49 -4.10 -9.95
CA ALA A 249 1.36 -3.03 -10.93
C ALA A 249 2.13 -1.78 -10.47
N PHE A 250 1.81 -1.27 -9.28
CA PHE A 250 2.41 -0.01 -8.84
C PHE A 250 3.84 -0.15 -8.31
N SER A 251 4.31 -1.36 -8.01
CA SER A 251 5.72 -1.59 -7.65
C SER A 251 6.70 -1.09 -8.72
N ASN A 252 6.27 -1.01 -9.97
CA ASN A 252 7.06 -0.52 -11.10
C ASN A 252 6.68 0.89 -11.54
N THR A 253 5.42 1.29 -11.41
CA THR A 253 4.96 2.62 -11.86
C THR A 253 5.08 3.68 -10.76
N ARG A 254 5.09 3.26 -9.50
CA ARG A 254 4.79 4.09 -8.34
C ARG A 254 3.36 4.65 -8.38
N THR A 255 2.95 5.34 -7.32
CA THR A 255 1.66 6.03 -7.27
C THR A 255 1.72 7.39 -7.98
N ALA A 256 0.57 8.03 -8.18
CA ALA A 256 0.46 9.28 -8.90
C ALA A 256 -0.32 10.35 -8.11
N LEU A 257 -1.28 11.02 -8.76
CA LEU A 257 -1.95 12.21 -8.25
C LEU A 257 -2.87 11.96 -7.05
N ALA A 258 -3.68 10.89 -7.08
CA ALA A 258 -4.63 10.61 -6.01
C ALA A 258 -3.92 10.37 -4.66
N HIS A 259 -2.84 9.60 -4.68
CA HIS A 259 -1.99 9.42 -3.49
C HIS A 259 -1.29 10.72 -3.09
N SER A 260 -0.84 11.55 -4.03
CA SER A 260 -0.25 12.85 -3.71
C SER A 260 -1.23 13.75 -2.97
N ILE A 261 -2.50 13.74 -3.37
CA ILE A 261 -3.60 14.46 -2.70
C ILE A 261 -3.90 13.89 -1.31
N SER A 262 -3.85 12.57 -1.15
CA SER A 262 -4.30 11.88 0.07
C SER A 262 -3.48 12.18 1.32
N TYR A 263 -2.17 12.38 1.18
CA TYR A 263 -1.28 12.49 2.36
C TYR A 263 -1.61 13.67 3.28
N PRO A 264 -1.76 14.91 2.78
CA PRO A 264 -2.15 16.02 3.65
C PRO A 264 -3.55 15.81 4.25
N ILE A 265 -4.46 15.18 3.52
CA ILE A 265 -5.82 14.89 3.98
C ILE A 265 -5.80 13.89 5.14
N THR A 266 -5.05 12.80 5.01
CA THR A 266 -4.88 11.85 6.10
C THR A 266 -4.26 12.50 7.33
N LEU A 267 -3.24 13.36 7.14
CA LEU A 267 -2.53 14.01 8.24
C LEU A 267 -3.36 15.07 8.97
N ARG A 268 -4.04 15.93 8.21
CA ARG A 268 -4.72 17.11 8.78
C ARG A 268 -6.14 16.80 9.25
N HIS A 269 -6.82 15.92 8.50
CA HIS A 269 -8.25 15.63 8.72
C HIS A 269 -8.51 14.25 9.31
N GLY A 270 -7.47 13.42 9.51
CA GLY A 270 -7.61 12.07 10.08
C GLY A 270 -8.38 11.10 9.19
N THR A 271 -8.59 11.43 7.91
CA THR A 271 -9.29 10.55 6.96
C THR A 271 -8.46 9.27 6.73
N PRO A 272 -9.06 8.07 6.85
CA PRO A 272 -8.34 6.82 6.56
C PRO A 272 -7.69 6.85 5.19
N HIS A 273 -6.44 6.39 5.09
CA HIS A 273 -5.60 6.56 3.89
C HIS A 273 -6.26 6.08 2.60
N GLY A 274 -6.81 4.87 2.58
CA GLY A 274 -7.48 4.34 1.38
C GLY A 274 -8.73 5.13 0.97
N ILE A 275 -9.43 5.73 1.93
CA ILE A 275 -10.54 6.65 1.64
C ILE A 275 -9.99 7.95 1.04
N ALA A 276 -8.94 8.51 1.64
CA ALA A 276 -8.29 9.73 1.15
C ALA A 276 -7.68 9.56 -0.24
N CYS A 277 -7.20 8.36 -0.61
CA CYS A 277 -6.74 8.05 -1.97
C CYS A 277 -7.88 7.90 -2.97
N SER A 278 -9.01 7.31 -2.54
CA SER A 278 -10.05 6.85 -3.46
C SER A 278 -11.11 7.90 -3.80
N PHE A 279 -11.48 8.79 -2.87
CA PHE A 279 -12.58 9.73 -3.10
C PHE A 279 -12.34 10.67 -4.29
N SER A 280 -11.08 10.95 -4.62
CA SER A 280 -10.70 11.80 -5.76
C SER A 280 -10.54 11.05 -7.09
N LEU A 281 -10.61 9.71 -7.10
CA LEU A 281 -10.38 8.89 -8.30
C LEU A 281 -11.29 9.25 -9.48
N PRO A 282 -12.61 9.51 -9.31
CA PRO A 282 -13.46 9.91 -10.43
C PRO A 282 -12.98 11.20 -11.11
N MET A 283 -12.56 12.19 -10.33
CA MET A 283 -11.99 13.44 -10.83
C MET A 283 -10.67 13.21 -11.57
N VAL A 284 -9.76 12.39 -10.98
CA VAL A 284 -8.47 12.07 -11.59
C VAL A 284 -8.67 11.31 -12.89
N MET A 285 -9.60 10.34 -12.93
CA MET A 285 -9.96 9.61 -14.14
C MET A 285 -10.44 10.55 -15.25
N ARG A 286 -11.40 11.46 -14.96
CA ARG A 286 -11.88 12.46 -15.95
C ARG A 286 -10.74 13.33 -16.48
N SER A 287 -9.71 13.59 -15.66
CA SER A 287 -8.54 14.37 -16.05
C SER A 287 -7.54 13.58 -16.92
N ALA A 288 -7.52 12.26 -16.78
CA ALA A 288 -6.65 11.36 -17.54
C ALA A 288 -7.20 11.00 -18.93
N ILE A 289 -8.51 10.87 -19.08
CA ILE A 289 -9.18 10.49 -20.33
C ILE A 289 -8.72 11.36 -21.50
N GLY A 290 -8.34 10.72 -22.63
CA GLY A 290 -7.89 11.41 -23.83
C GLY A 290 -6.48 12.01 -23.73
N THR A 291 -5.66 11.59 -22.76
CA THR A 291 -4.25 12.00 -22.67
C THR A 291 -3.29 11.01 -23.32
N SER A 292 -3.68 9.73 -23.40
CA SER A 292 -2.89 8.63 -23.96
C SER A 292 -3.80 7.50 -24.41
N ASP A 293 -3.59 7.03 -25.64
CA ASP A 293 -4.35 5.89 -26.20
C ASP A 293 -4.16 4.63 -25.35
N ALA A 294 -2.96 4.41 -24.80
CA ALA A 294 -2.69 3.26 -23.94
C ALA A 294 -3.46 3.33 -22.61
N CYS A 295 -3.55 4.53 -22.02
CA CYS A 295 -4.36 4.76 -20.82
C CYS A 295 -5.85 4.52 -21.13
N ASP A 296 -6.38 5.14 -22.17
CA ASP A 296 -7.79 5.00 -22.55
C ASP A 296 -8.13 3.54 -22.86
N ALA A 297 -7.25 2.81 -23.56
CA ALA A 297 -7.43 1.39 -23.81
C ALA A 297 -7.47 0.54 -22.55
N GLY A 298 -6.61 0.85 -21.56
CA GLY A 298 -6.64 0.22 -20.24
C GLY A 298 -7.95 0.50 -19.49
N LEU A 299 -8.38 1.75 -19.46
CA LEU A 299 -9.64 2.17 -18.82
C LEU A 299 -10.87 1.56 -19.49
N ARG A 300 -10.90 1.45 -20.83
CA ARG A 300 -12.02 0.80 -21.56
C ARG A 300 -12.19 -0.67 -21.17
N ARG A 301 -11.13 -1.37 -20.87
CA ARG A 301 -11.21 -2.78 -20.40
C ARG A 301 -11.91 -2.92 -19.06
N ILE A 302 -11.90 -1.88 -18.23
CA ILE A 302 -12.55 -1.84 -16.91
C ILE A 302 -13.95 -1.24 -17.01
N PHE A 303 -14.06 -0.10 -17.68
CA PHE A 303 -15.25 0.75 -17.66
C PHE A 303 -16.07 0.73 -18.98
N GLY A 304 -15.65 -0.02 -20.00
CA GLY A 304 -16.31 -0.03 -21.31
C GLY A 304 -15.96 1.20 -22.16
N GLU A 305 -16.56 1.29 -23.35
CA GLU A 305 -16.17 2.27 -24.37
C GLU A 305 -16.42 3.72 -23.97
N ASP A 306 -17.53 4.01 -23.28
CA ASP A 306 -17.83 5.36 -22.76
C ASP A 306 -17.11 5.59 -21.42
N LEU A 307 -15.95 6.17 -21.51
CA LEU A 307 -15.13 6.48 -20.33
C LEU A 307 -15.72 7.59 -19.45
N SER A 308 -16.53 8.48 -20.01
CA SER A 308 -17.21 9.51 -19.22
C SER A 308 -18.29 8.86 -18.34
N ALA A 309 -19.11 7.98 -18.90
CA ALA A 309 -20.01 7.15 -18.11
C ALA A 309 -19.26 6.22 -17.15
N GLY A 310 -18.06 5.76 -17.53
CA GLY A 310 -17.17 5.00 -16.67
C GLY A 310 -16.77 5.74 -15.40
N ALA A 311 -16.41 7.01 -15.52
CA ALA A 311 -16.07 7.85 -14.36
C ALA A 311 -17.28 8.08 -13.44
N ASN A 312 -18.49 8.18 -13.99
CA ASN A 312 -19.71 8.27 -13.19
C ASN A 312 -20.00 6.96 -12.45
N ARG A 313 -19.80 5.80 -13.10
CA ARG A 313 -19.93 4.49 -12.42
C ARG A 313 -18.92 4.31 -11.27
N LEU A 314 -17.70 4.82 -11.44
CA LEU A 314 -16.70 4.81 -10.36
C LEU A 314 -17.16 5.69 -9.17
N GLU A 315 -17.76 6.85 -9.44
CA GLU A 315 -18.33 7.72 -8.43
C GLU A 315 -19.50 7.04 -7.69
N GLU A 316 -20.44 6.44 -8.43
CA GLU A 316 -21.56 5.67 -7.87
C GLU A 316 -21.06 4.48 -7.01
N PHE A 317 -20.04 3.79 -7.45
CA PHE A 317 -19.42 2.68 -6.72
C PHE A 317 -18.89 3.14 -5.34
N LEU A 318 -18.18 4.26 -5.28
CA LEU A 318 -17.68 4.82 -4.03
C LEU A 318 -18.82 5.23 -3.10
N VAL A 319 -19.83 5.94 -3.63
CA VAL A 319 -21.00 6.38 -2.85
C VAL A 319 -21.77 5.19 -2.29
N ASN A 320 -21.97 4.13 -3.07
CA ASN A 320 -22.66 2.91 -2.62
C ASN A 320 -21.89 2.17 -1.50
N LEU A 321 -20.58 2.32 -1.41
CA LEU A 321 -19.77 1.81 -0.31
C LEU A 321 -19.77 2.73 0.93
N GLY A 322 -20.43 3.90 0.85
CA GLY A 322 -20.47 4.91 1.90
C GLY A 322 -19.28 5.88 1.87
N VAL A 323 -18.59 5.98 0.75
CA VAL A 323 -17.45 6.89 0.55
C VAL A 323 -17.92 8.11 -0.24
N SER A 324 -17.99 9.28 0.41
CA SER A 324 -18.32 10.52 -0.29
C SER A 324 -17.22 10.92 -1.27
N VAL A 325 -17.61 11.45 -2.42
CA VAL A 325 -16.71 12.09 -3.38
C VAL A 325 -16.65 13.59 -3.23
N ASN A 326 -17.40 14.14 -2.28
CA ASN A 326 -17.41 15.55 -1.96
C ASN A 326 -16.36 15.86 -0.88
N LYS A 327 -15.35 16.63 -1.23
CA LYS A 327 -14.27 17.03 -0.33
C LYS A 327 -14.74 17.74 0.96
N ALA A 328 -15.89 18.44 0.90
CA ALA A 328 -16.44 19.12 2.06
C ALA A 328 -16.83 18.16 3.19
N ASP A 329 -17.19 16.91 2.87
CA ASP A 329 -17.53 15.88 3.84
C ASP A 329 -16.33 15.39 4.63
N TYR A 330 -15.11 15.74 4.16
CA TYR A 330 -13.83 15.49 4.83
C TYR A 330 -13.25 16.75 5.49
N GLY A 331 -14.05 17.83 5.59
CA GLY A 331 -13.65 19.10 6.21
C GLY A 331 -12.74 19.98 5.34
N ILE A 332 -12.65 19.71 4.03
CA ILE A 332 -11.76 20.42 3.11
C ILE A 332 -12.55 21.50 2.37
N ASP A 333 -12.18 22.76 2.57
CA ASP A 333 -12.80 23.88 1.86
C ASP A 333 -12.24 24.08 0.44
N ASP A 334 -12.82 25.04 -0.30
CA ASP A 334 -12.41 25.33 -1.70
C ASP A 334 -11.00 25.92 -1.80
N GLY A 335 -10.52 26.62 -0.77
CA GLY A 335 -9.19 27.22 -0.72
C GLY A 335 -8.13 26.14 -0.51
N GLU A 336 -8.29 25.35 0.55
CA GLU A 336 -7.41 24.23 0.86
C GLU A 336 -7.35 23.22 -0.30
N TRP A 337 -8.50 22.93 -0.92
CA TRP A 337 -8.54 22.00 -2.06
C TRP A 337 -7.69 22.46 -3.24
N ARG A 338 -7.72 23.74 -3.56
CA ARG A 338 -6.86 24.28 -4.63
C ARG A 338 -5.38 24.17 -4.30
N GLU A 339 -4.99 24.52 -3.06
CA GLU A 339 -3.62 24.38 -2.58
C GLU A 339 -3.14 22.92 -2.61
N LEU A 340 -4.01 21.99 -2.20
CA LEU A 340 -3.72 20.55 -2.24
C LEU A 340 -3.46 20.06 -3.67
N ILE A 341 -4.29 20.43 -4.63
CA ILE A 341 -4.13 20.03 -6.04
C ILE A 341 -2.83 20.63 -6.61
N GLU A 342 -2.57 21.90 -6.40
CA GLU A 342 -1.38 22.59 -6.89
C GLU A 342 -0.09 21.96 -6.32
N SER A 343 -0.06 21.76 -5.02
CA SER A 343 1.04 21.06 -4.34
C SER A 343 1.18 19.60 -4.81
N ALA A 344 0.06 18.89 -4.94
CA ALA A 344 0.07 17.50 -5.39
C ALA A 344 0.62 17.33 -6.80
N MET A 345 0.25 18.23 -7.74
CA MET A 345 0.72 18.18 -9.13
C MET A 345 2.23 18.42 -9.27
N THR A 346 2.80 19.26 -8.41
CA THR A 346 4.24 19.58 -8.42
C THR A 346 5.09 18.58 -7.62
N GLY A 347 4.45 17.82 -6.75
CA GLY A 347 5.09 16.81 -5.90
C GLY A 347 5.70 15.62 -6.67
N GLU A 348 6.58 14.86 -6.02
CA GLU A 348 7.26 13.71 -6.64
C GLU A 348 6.29 12.72 -7.28
N ARG A 349 5.20 12.39 -6.59
CA ARG A 349 4.19 11.42 -7.07
C ARG A 349 3.27 12.01 -8.12
N GLY A 350 2.82 13.26 -7.94
CA GLY A 350 1.96 13.93 -8.93
C GLY A 350 2.61 14.08 -10.29
N ARG A 351 3.94 14.21 -10.33
CA ARG A 351 4.70 14.22 -11.58
C ARG A 351 4.63 12.92 -12.38
N ASN A 352 4.22 11.80 -11.75
CA ASN A 352 3.98 10.53 -12.44
C ASN A 352 2.65 10.53 -13.20
N PHE A 353 1.72 11.43 -12.89
CA PHE A 353 0.43 11.53 -13.54
C PHE A 353 0.57 12.00 -14.99
N ILE A 354 -0.16 11.35 -15.91
CA ILE A 354 -0.11 11.68 -17.35
C ILE A 354 -0.91 12.93 -17.73
N GLY A 355 -1.90 13.31 -16.90
CA GLY A 355 -2.70 14.50 -17.14
C GLY A 355 -1.96 15.80 -16.81
N SER A 356 -2.63 16.92 -17.01
CA SER A 356 -2.12 18.25 -16.70
C SER A 356 -3.00 18.96 -15.67
N GLU A 357 -2.43 19.95 -14.98
CA GLU A 357 -3.15 20.79 -14.03
C GLU A 357 -4.38 21.45 -14.65
N ALA A 358 -4.29 21.94 -15.89
CA ALA A 358 -5.41 22.54 -16.61
C ALA A 358 -6.57 21.53 -16.79
N ARG A 359 -6.27 20.25 -17.00
CA ARG A 359 -7.30 19.21 -17.12
C ARG A 359 -7.94 18.88 -15.76
N VAL A 360 -7.13 18.84 -14.69
CA VAL A 360 -7.62 18.66 -13.32
C VAL A 360 -8.55 19.81 -12.94
N ASN A 361 -8.14 21.05 -13.18
CA ASN A 361 -8.95 22.23 -12.90
C ASN A 361 -10.27 22.27 -13.70
N LYS A 362 -10.25 21.81 -14.96
CA LYS A 362 -11.47 21.65 -15.78
C LYS A 362 -12.41 20.61 -15.19
N SER A 363 -11.89 19.50 -14.69
CA SER A 363 -12.69 18.43 -14.06
C SER A 363 -13.34 18.88 -12.75
N LEU A 364 -12.72 19.79 -12.01
CA LEU A 364 -13.29 20.42 -10.82
C LEU A 364 -14.50 21.31 -11.12
N GLY A 365 -14.55 21.93 -12.29
CA GLY A 365 -15.67 22.78 -12.74
C GLY A 365 -16.85 21.99 -13.29
N ALA A 366 -16.65 20.76 -13.72
CA ALA A 366 -17.70 19.93 -14.33
C ALA A 366 -18.66 19.28 -13.32
N GLY A 367 -18.23 19.15 -12.05
CA GLY A 367 -19.06 18.59 -10.96
C GLY A 367 -20.09 19.55 -10.33
N LYS A 368 -20.22 20.76 -10.86
CA LYS A 368 -21.17 21.80 -10.35
C LYS A 368 -22.43 21.96 -11.23
N ARG A 369 -22.78 20.99 -12.07
CA ARG A 369 -24.00 21.03 -12.89
C ARG A 369 -24.96 19.91 -12.56
#